data_ede5af6006ae62df4e5163e321136689
#
_entry.id   ede5af6006ae62df4e5163e321136689
#
_cell.length_a   1.000
_cell.length_b   1.000
_cell.length_c   1.000
_cell.angle_alpha   90.00
_cell.angle_beta   90.00
_cell.angle_gamma   90.00
#
_symmetry.space_group_name_H-M   'P 1'
#
loop_
_entity.id
_entity.type
_entity.pdbx_description
1 polymer ?
#
loop_
_entity_poly.entity_id
_entity_poly.type
_entity_poly.pdbx_seq_one_letter_code
_entity_poly.pdbx_strand_id
1 'polypeptide(L)'
;MRRLGLGVAAVAAAAAIGLSAQAPRAGATCDRRCLLQVMFEYTEAITDNDLSKVPLSPKVRATSNGAETPLGKGDVWGPARRLPYRQVFVDPVTGAAIFYGVVTMSTRPPQPGAPALETPRWWYYVARLKVEARRIAEVEEIAYEPPPNGFGATPSSMTLPDRVFDTVLPESERSTREQLFDIANKYFDAVSHRIGYREVPWHPECQRIELGVFTVNAPRTAGSCGGEFQIRSVWWNVENRRFYIADVEHGVVIAAGNFMAPKEFPTNNPSVVMEAFKVQDGMIRHIHAFFRGNGQPNSGWGSGPGA
;
A
#
# COMPACT_ATOMS: atom_id res chain seq x y z
N MET A 1 -20.81 -88.87 -8.12
CA MET A 1 -21.47 -87.58 -7.83
C MET A 1 -20.40 -86.51 -7.65
N ARG A 2 -20.17 -85.70 -8.72
CA ARG A 2 -19.19 -84.57 -8.70
C ARG A 2 -19.95 -83.26 -8.55
N ARG A 3 -19.64 -82.53 -7.53
CA ARG A 3 -20.17 -81.12 -7.35
C ARG A 3 -19.18 -80.14 -7.95
N LEU A 4 -19.62 -79.43 -8.97
CA LEU A 4 -18.93 -78.28 -9.51
C LEU A 4 -19.17 -77.07 -8.59
N GLY A 5 -18.11 -76.43 -8.12
CA GLY A 5 -18.15 -75.13 -7.44
C GLY A 5 -17.91 -74.01 -8.46
N LEU A 6 -18.89 -73.12 -8.60
CA LEU A 6 -18.72 -71.85 -9.34
C LEU A 6 -17.98 -70.85 -8.45
N GLY A 7 -16.79 -70.38 -8.90
CA GLY A 7 -16.09 -69.25 -8.31
C GLY A 7 -16.56 -67.96 -8.97
N VAL A 8 -17.08 -67.05 -8.17
CA VAL A 8 -17.41 -65.64 -8.59
C VAL A 8 -16.18 -64.78 -8.39
N ALA A 9 -15.61 -64.29 -9.48
CA ALA A 9 -14.53 -63.31 -9.45
C ALA A 9 -15.14 -61.94 -9.36
N ALA A 10 -14.90 -61.22 -8.24
CA ALA A 10 -15.25 -59.84 -8.08
C ALA A 10 -14.15 -58.95 -8.69
N VAL A 11 -14.47 -58.24 -9.75
CA VAL A 11 -13.60 -57.19 -10.34
C VAL A 11 -13.83 -55.87 -9.59
N ALA A 12 -12.85 -55.43 -8.81
CA ALA A 12 -12.85 -54.10 -8.19
C ALA A 12 -12.36 -53.09 -9.22
N ALA A 13 -13.25 -52.21 -9.69
CA ALA A 13 -12.89 -51.05 -10.51
C ALA A 13 -12.43 -49.91 -9.59
N ALA A 14 -11.12 -49.61 -9.60
CA ALA A 14 -10.57 -48.44 -8.95
C ALA A 14 -10.84 -47.21 -9.82
N ALA A 15 -11.76 -46.34 -9.36
CA ALA A 15 -11.98 -45.05 -9.98
C ALA A 15 -10.84 -44.09 -9.56
N ALA A 16 -9.92 -43.82 -10.47
CA ALA A 16 -8.92 -42.76 -10.30
C ALA A 16 -9.61 -41.41 -10.42
N ILE A 17 -9.80 -40.68 -9.28
CA ILE A 17 -10.23 -39.29 -9.27
C ILE A 17 -9.03 -38.44 -9.70
N GLY A 18 -8.96 -38.15 -10.98
CA GLY A 18 -8.01 -37.18 -11.53
C GLY A 18 -8.35 -35.77 -11.04
N LEU A 19 -7.59 -35.22 -10.11
CA LEU A 19 -7.59 -33.79 -9.83
C LEU A 19 -6.99 -33.09 -11.04
N SER A 20 -7.85 -32.68 -11.98
CA SER A 20 -7.47 -31.74 -13.03
C SER A 20 -7.31 -30.37 -12.41
N ALA A 21 -6.07 -29.93 -12.20
CA ALA A 21 -5.75 -28.55 -11.94
C ALA A 21 -6.23 -27.73 -13.14
N GLN A 22 -7.39 -27.05 -13.00
CA GLN A 22 -7.91 -26.17 -14.03
C GLN A 22 -6.94 -25.00 -14.19
N ALA A 23 -6.32 -24.88 -15.36
CA ALA A 23 -5.55 -23.71 -15.74
C ALA A 23 -6.43 -22.43 -15.57
N PRO A 24 -5.89 -21.33 -15.03
CA PRO A 24 -6.67 -20.12 -14.85
C PRO A 24 -7.25 -19.66 -16.19
N ARG A 25 -8.56 -19.45 -16.24
CA ARG A 25 -9.23 -18.90 -17.44
C ARG A 25 -8.67 -17.51 -17.71
N ALA A 26 -8.21 -17.28 -18.95
CA ALA A 26 -7.85 -15.96 -19.44
C ALA A 26 -9.06 -15.02 -19.26
N GLY A 27 -8.89 -13.93 -18.45
CA GLY A 27 -9.94 -12.97 -18.15
C GLY A 27 -10.58 -13.10 -16.75
N ALA A 28 -10.12 -13.98 -15.87
CA ALA A 28 -10.61 -14.03 -14.50
C ALA A 28 -10.22 -12.74 -13.75
N THR A 29 -11.23 -12.01 -13.27
CA THR A 29 -11.03 -10.86 -12.38
C THR A 29 -10.33 -11.30 -11.09
N CYS A 30 -9.42 -10.47 -10.57
CA CYS A 30 -8.73 -10.74 -9.32
C CYS A 30 -9.59 -10.17 -8.18
N ASP A 31 -10.27 -11.02 -7.43
CA ASP A 31 -11.05 -10.62 -6.26
C ASP A 31 -10.14 -10.19 -5.08
N ARG A 32 -10.75 -9.78 -3.96
CA ARG A 32 -10.02 -9.36 -2.75
C ARG A 32 -8.97 -10.40 -2.32
N ARG A 33 -9.33 -11.66 -2.28
CA ARG A 33 -8.43 -12.74 -1.87
C ARG A 33 -7.26 -12.92 -2.83
N CYS A 34 -7.55 -12.86 -4.12
CA CYS A 34 -6.53 -12.90 -5.17
C CYS A 34 -5.55 -11.73 -5.06
N LEU A 35 -6.02 -10.49 -4.85
CA LEU A 35 -5.17 -9.31 -4.69
C LEU A 35 -4.28 -9.40 -3.44
N LEU A 36 -4.83 -9.88 -2.32
CA LEU A 36 -4.06 -10.12 -1.10
C LEU A 36 -2.96 -11.17 -1.34
N GLN A 37 -3.27 -12.24 -2.06
CA GLN A 37 -2.29 -13.29 -2.40
C GLN A 37 -1.17 -12.74 -3.29
N VAL A 38 -1.51 -11.98 -4.33
CA VAL A 38 -0.50 -11.36 -5.23
C VAL A 38 0.39 -10.39 -4.46
N MET A 39 -0.16 -9.58 -3.55
CA MET A 39 0.62 -8.68 -2.71
C MET A 39 1.53 -9.47 -1.75
N PHE A 40 1.05 -10.55 -1.18
CA PHE A 40 1.88 -11.42 -0.33
C PHE A 40 3.05 -12.01 -1.11
N GLU A 41 2.81 -12.60 -2.29
CA GLU A 41 3.85 -13.13 -3.17
C GLU A 41 4.88 -12.05 -3.55
N TYR A 42 4.43 -10.83 -3.85
CA TYR A 42 5.30 -9.71 -4.15
C TYR A 42 6.20 -9.32 -2.97
N THR A 43 5.64 -9.23 -1.77
CA THR A 43 6.40 -8.84 -0.57
C THR A 43 7.38 -9.94 -0.12
N GLU A 44 7.05 -11.21 -0.29
CA GLU A 44 7.99 -12.32 -0.08
C GLU A 44 9.12 -12.32 -1.12
N ALA A 45 8.80 -12.03 -2.39
CA ALA A 45 9.82 -11.92 -3.45
C ALA A 45 10.86 -10.82 -3.15
N ILE A 46 10.46 -9.70 -2.55
CA ILE A 46 11.38 -8.64 -2.13
C ILE A 46 12.36 -9.17 -1.07
N THR A 47 11.87 -9.84 -0.03
CA THR A 47 12.72 -10.35 1.06
C THR A 47 13.60 -11.51 0.61
N ASP A 48 13.15 -12.30 -0.33
CA ASP A 48 13.91 -13.40 -0.95
C ASP A 48 14.82 -12.92 -2.09
N ASN A 49 14.62 -11.68 -2.56
CA ASN A 49 15.26 -11.11 -3.74
C ASN A 49 15.08 -11.98 -5.00
N ASP A 50 13.86 -12.49 -5.20
CA ASP A 50 13.54 -13.46 -6.24
C ASP A 50 12.23 -13.09 -6.98
N LEU A 51 12.36 -12.37 -8.10
CA LEU A 51 11.23 -11.98 -8.95
C LEU A 51 10.53 -13.17 -9.64
N SER A 52 11.17 -14.33 -9.74
CA SER A 52 10.57 -15.50 -10.42
C SER A 52 9.30 -16.01 -9.71
N LYS A 53 9.13 -15.64 -8.44
CA LYS A 53 7.97 -16.00 -7.61
C LYS A 53 6.74 -15.12 -7.85
N VAL A 54 6.87 -14.07 -8.64
CA VAL A 54 5.83 -13.04 -8.80
C VAL A 54 5.14 -13.19 -10.16
N PRO A 55 3.79 -13.20 -10.23
CA PRO A 55 3.06 -13.29 -11.49
C PRO A 55 3.11 -11.95 -12.25
N LEU A 56 4.17 -11.72 -12.99
CA LEU A 56 4.37 -10.47 -13.74
C LEU A 56 3.69 -10.48 -15.11
N SER A 57 3.15 -9.34 -15.51
CA SER A 57 2.80 -9.05 -16.90
C SER A 57 4.08 -8.96 -17.75
N PRO A 58 4.06 -9.39 -19.02
CA PRO A 58 5.21 -9.23 -19.92
C PRO A 58 5.66 -7.77 -20.13
N LYS A 59 4.76 -6.82 -19.89
CA LYS A 59 5.01 -5.38 -20.03
C LYS A 59 4.83 -4.66 -18.68
N VAL A 60 5.29 -5.27 -17.58
CA VAL A 60 5.22 -4.61 -16.28
C VAL A 60 5.99 -3.30 -16.29
N ARG A 61 5.34 -2.25 -15.79
CA ARG A 61 5.95 -0.93 -15.60
C ARG A 61 6.20 -0.71 -14.11
N ALA A 62 7.38 -0.20 -13.76
CA ALA A 62 7.70 0.06 -12.37
C ALA A 62 8.35 1.44 -12.17
N THR A 63 8.06 2.04 -11.00
CA THR A 63 8.73 3.24 -10.50
C THR A 63 9.24 3.01 -9.09
N SER A 64 10.37 3.63 -8.77
CA SER A 64 10.89 3.70 -7.41
C SER A 64 11.11 5.17 -7.06
N ASN A 65 10.44 5.63 -6.00
CA ASN A 65 10.53 7.01 -5.52
C ASN A 65 10.24 8.08 -6.61
N GLY A 66 9.28 7.80 -7.49
CA GLY A 66 8.88 8.71 -8.57
C GLY A 66 9.71 8.61 -9.85
N ALA A 67 10.76 7.82 -9.89
CA ALA A 67 11.57 7.58 -11.08
C ALA A 67 11.22 6.23 -11.71
N GLU A 68 11.08 6.18 -13.04
CA GLU A 68 10.91 4.92 -13.75
C GLU A 68 12.16 4.04 -13.53
N THR A 69 11.95 2.83 -13.02
CA THR A 69 13.01 1.95 -12.57
C THR A 69 12.65 0.52 -12.94
N PRO A 70 13.55 -0.24 -13.57
CA PRO A 70 13.28 -1.65 -13.84
C PRO A 70 12.94 -2.40 -12.55
N LEU A 71 11.90 -3.21 -12.57
CA LEU A 71 11.49 -3.98 -11.41
C LEU A 71 12.65 -4.88 -10.91
N GLY A 72 12.83 -4.94 -9.61
CA GLY A 72 13.99 -5.62 -9.00
C GLY A 72 15.25 -4.76 -8.88
N LYS A 73 15.19 -3.48 -9.29
CA LYS A 73 16.30 -2.52 -9.19
C LYS A 73 15.99 -1.32 -8.30
N GLY A 74 14.82 -1.28 -7.67
CA GLY A 74 14.46 -0.28 -6.67
C GLY A 74 15.27 -0.43 -5.38
N ASP A 75 15.19 0.59 -4.51
CA ASP A 75 16.03 0.72 -3.30
C ASP A 75 15.92 -0.47 -2.33
N VAL A 76 14.78 -1.16 -2.30
CA VAL A 76 14.54 -2.29 -1.39
C VAL A 76 15.04 -3.64 -1.93
N TRP A 77 15.18 -3.76 -3.24
CA TRP A 77 15.58 -5.01 -3.87
C TRP A 77 17.05 -5.36 -3.59
N GLY A 78 17.28 -6.56 -3.10
CA GLY A 78 18.60 -7.05 -2.67
C GLY A 78 18.92 -6.79 -1.19
N PRO A 79 18.84 -5.55 -0.67
CA PRO A 79 19.13 -5.31 0.75
C PRO A 79 17.99 -5.66 1.71
N ALA A 80 16.72 -5.76 1.30
CA ALA A 80 15.61 -6.11 2.18
C ALA A 80 15.78 -7.49 2.86
N ARG A 81 15.36 -7.59 4.14
CA ARG A 81 15.46 -8.83 4.92
C ARG A 81 14.14 -9.25 5.54
N ARG A 82 13.40 -8.33 6.14
CA ARG A 82 12.12 -8.58 6.82
C ARG A 82 11.17 -7.42 6.61
N LEU A 83 9.89 -7.71 6.75
CA LEU A 83 8.80 -6.72 6.75
C LEU A 83 8.05 -6.83 8.08
N PRO A 84 8.59 -6.24 9.18
CA PRO A 84 8.01 -6.38 10.51
C PRO A 84 6.67 -5.69 10.70
N TYR A 85 6.38 -4.63 9.94
CA TYR A 85 5.06 -4.00 9.90
C TYR A 85 4.45 -4.17 8.52
N ARG A 86 3.18 -4.59 8.48
CA ARG A 86 2.45 -4.87 7.24
C ARG A 86 0.99 -4.42 7.38
N GLN A 87 0.56 -3.47 6.55
CA GLN A 87 -0.83 -3.10 6.34
C GLN A 87 -1.13 -3.21 4.86
N VAL A 88 -2.20 -3.92 4.48
CA VAL A 88 -2.52 -4.13 3.06
C VAL A 88 -3.93 -3.66 2.78
N PHE A 89 -4.07 -2.92 1.68
CA PHE A 89 -5.34 -2.43 1.17
C PHE A 89 -5.55 -2.96 -0.24
N VAL A 90 -6.77 -3.34 -0.58
CA VAL A 90 -7.07 -3.85 -1.92
C VAL A 90 -8.41 -3.35 -2.44
N ASP A 91 -8.48 -3.18 -3.75
CA ASP A 91 -9.71 -2.79 -4.45
C ASP A 91 -9.92 -3.67 -5.69
N PRO A 92 -10.82 -4.66 -5.61
CA PRO A 92 -11.12 -5.53 -6.74
C PRO A 92 -11.70 -4.83 -7.97
N VAL A 93 -12.30 -3.63 -7.80
CA VAL A 93 -12.86 -2.87 -8.90
C VAL A 93 -11.79 -2.29 -9.81
N THR A 94 -10.70 -1.78 -9.19
CA THR A 94 -9.56 -1.21 -9.92
C THR A 94 -8.44 -2.22 -10.16
N GLY A 95 -8.46 -3.35 -9.46
CA GLY A 95 -7.34 -4.30 -9.45
C GLY A 95 -6.13 -3.78 -8.67
N ALA A 96 -6.32 -2.78 -7.80
CA ALA A 96 -5.26 -2.21 -7.00
C ALA A 96 -5.01 -3.01 -5.72
N ALA A 97 -3.73 -3.21 -5.38
CA ALA A 97 -3.29 -3.67 -4.07
C ALA A 97 -2.18 -2.75 -3.58
N ILE A 98 -2.26 -2.31 -2.33
CA ILE A 98 -1.29 -1.38 -1.74
C ILE A 98 -0.83 -1.92 -0.40
N PHE A 99 0.48 -1.96 -0.24
CA PHE A 99 1.17 -2.35 0.97
C PHE A 99 1.78 -1.11 1.62
N TYR A 100 1.48 -0.90 2.89
CA TYR A 100 2.19 0.01 3.78
C TYR A 100 3.00 -0.80 4.76
N GLY A 101 4.28 -0.52 4.86
CA GLY A 101 5.14 -1.33 5.68
C GLY A 101 6.39 -0.65 6.22
N VAL A 102 7.07 -1.41 7.05
CA VAL A 102 8.43 -1.14 7.47
C VAL A 102 9.28 -2.31 7.00
N VAL A 103 10.39 -2.02 6.37
CA VAL A 103 11.35 -3.01 5.90
C VAL A 103 12.67 -2.87 6.65
N THR A 104 13.25 -4.00 7.06
CA THR A 104 14.62 -4.03 7.58
C THR A 104 15.58 -4.30 6.44
N MET A 105 16.61 -3.48 6.35
CA MET A 105 17.60 -3.47 5.28
C MET A 105 18.96 -3.91 5.81
N SER A 106 19.68 -4.73 5.07
CA SER A 106 21.09 -5.01 5.33
C SER A 106 21.96 -3.83 4.89
N THR A 107 22.98 -3.54 5.65
CA THR A 107 23.95 -2.48 5.31
C THR A 107 24.96 -2.95 4.25
N ARG A 108 25.08 -4.27 4.03
CA ARG A 108 25.99 -4.88 3.06
C ARG A 108 25.34 -6.03 2.32
N PRO A 109 25.72 -6.28 1.07
CA PRO A 109 25.44 -7.57 0.45
C PRO A 109 26.01 -8.69 1.34
N PRO A 110 25.34 -9.85 1.44
CA PRO A 110 25.84 -10.97 2.21
C PRO A 110 27.23 -11.36 1.64
N GLN A 111 28.27 -11.15 2.45
CA GLN A 111 29.62 -11.61 2.13
C GLN A 111 29.84 -12.94 2.84
N PRO A 112 30.40 -13.96 2.15
CA PRO A 112 30.78 -15.20 2.80
C PRO A 112 31.78 -14.93 3.95
N GLY A 113 31.42 -15.32 5.17
CA GLY A 113 32.29 -15.16 6.35
C GLY A 113 32.14 -13.84 7.12
N ALA A 114 31.27 -12.91 6.72
CA ALA A 114 30.97 -11.73 7.52
C ALA A 114 30.18 -12.09 8.78
N PRO A 115 30.49 -11.51 9.95
CA PRO A 115 29.74 -11.78 11.16
C PRO A 115 28.28 -11.34 11.02
N ALA A 116 27.33 -12.18 11.53
CA ALA A 116 25.88 -12.03 11.39
C ALA A 116 25.27 -10.85 12.20
N LEU A 117 26.07 -9.94 12.74
CA LEU A 117 25.64 -8.88 13.65
C LEU A 117 25.70 -7.49 13.01
N GLU A 118 25.01 -7.31 11.90
CA GLU A 118 24.69 -5.95 11.45
C GLU A 118 23.42 -5.46 12.15
N THR A 119 23.50 -4.25 12.74
CA THR A 119 22.27 -3.55 13.18
C THR A 119 21.46 -3.25 11.93
N PRO A 120 20.26 -3.82 11.77
CA PRO A 120 19.48 -3.59 10.57
C PRO A 120 19.07 -2.13 10.50
N ARG A 121 19.16 -1.54 9.29
CA ARG A 121 18.56 -0.25 9.00
C ARG A 121 17.07 -0.46 8.82
N TRP A 122 16.26 0.50 9.25
CA TRP A 122 14.81 0.43 9.22
C TRP A 122 14.26 1.51 8.28
N TRP A 123 13.51 1.09 7.27
CA TRP A 123 12.95 1.97 6.26
C TRP A 123 11.43 1.88 6.25
N TYR A 124 10.78 3.01 5.95
CA TYR A 124 9.38 3.00 5.53
C TYR A 124 9.27 2.53 4.10
N TYR A 125 8.26 1.75 3.80
CA TYR A 125 8.07 1.18 2.49
C TYR A 125 6.61 1.13 2.10
N VAL A 126 6.28 1.62 0.90
CA VAL A 126 4.98 1.48 0.25
C VAL A 126 5.19 0.82 -1.09
N ALA A 127 4.33 -0.14 -1.43
CA ALA A 127 4.23 -0.71 -2.76
C ALA A 127 2.78 -0.66 -3.23
N ARG A 128 2.53 -0.03 -4.36
CA ARG A 128 1.28 -0.13 -5.10
C ARG A 128 1.46 -1.09 -6.26
N LEU A 129 0.54 -2.04 -6.36
CA LEU A 129 0.42 -2.96 -7.50
C LEU A 129 -0.88 -2.68 -8.23
N LYS A 130 -0.85 -2.71 -9.56
CA LYS A 130 -2.03 -2.88 -10.41
C LYS A 130 -2.02 -4.29 -10.97
N VAL A 131 -3.08 -5.02 -10.72
CA VAL A 131 -3.21 -6.42 -11.11
C VAL A 131 -4.25 -6.53 -12.22
N GLU A 132 -3.84 -7.04 -13.37
CA GLU A 132 -4.69 -7.31 -14.53
C GLU A 132 -4.57 -8.77 -14.92
N ALA A 133 -5.69 -9.44 -15.14
CA ALA A 133 -5.71 -10.87 -15.46
C ALA A 133 -4.82 -11.71 -14.52
N ARG A 134 -4.84 -11.40 -13.21
CA ARG A 134 -4.04 -12.02 -12.13
C ARG A 134 -2.52 -11.86 -12.28
N ARG A 135 -2.07 -10.85 -13.03
CA ARG A 135 -0.66 -10.52 -13.21
C ARG A 135 -0.43 -9.07 -12.85
N ILE A 136 0.71 -8.78 -12.25
CA ILE A 136 1.12 -7.42 -11.92
C ILE A 136 1.49 -6.70 -13.20
N ALA A 137 0.71 -5.67 -13.56
CA ALA A 137 0.95 -4.81 -14.71
C ALA A 137 1.74 -3.55 -14.35
N GLU A 138 1.55 -3.05 -13.11
CA GLU A 138 2.23 -1.86 -12.62
C GLU A 138 2.71 -2.03 -11.19
N VAL A 139 3.86 -1.41 -10.89
CA VAL A 139 4.43 -1.31 -9.56
C VAL A 139 4.88 0.12 -9.30
N GLU A 140 4.44 0.71 -8.19
CA GLU A 140 4.95 1.99 -7.70
C GLU A 140 5.48 1.79 -6.28
N GLU A 141 6.77 2.04 -6.08
CA GLU A 141 7.44 1.90 -4.80
C GLU A 141 7.83 3.27 -4.23
N ILE A 142 7.60 3.44 -2.94
CA ILE A 142 8.12 4.55 -2.15
C ILE A 142 8.90 3.93 -1.01
N ALA A 143 10.19 4.23 -0.93
CA ALA A 143 11.08 3.73 0.11
C ALA A 143 11.82 4.90 0.75
N TYR A 144 11.81 4.99 2.07
CA TYR A 144 12.39 6.10 2.81
C TYR A 144 13.10 5.64 4.07
N GLU A 145 14.38 5.99 4.16
CA GLU A 145 15.15 5.90 5.39
C GLU A 145 15.15 7.25 6.09
N PRO A 146 14.53 7.37 7.25
CA PRO A 146 14.57 8.62 8.00
C PRO A 146 16.00 8.86 8.55
N PRO A 147 16.48 10.11 8.56
CA PRO A 147 17.73 10.43 9.22
C PRO A 147 17.58 10.20 10.75
N PRO A 148 18.66 9.86 11.47
CA PRO A 148 18.59 9.44 12.87
C PRO A 148 17.86 10.39 13.83
N ASN A 149 17.86 11.70 13.53
CA ASN A 149 17.19 12.73 14.32
C ASN A 149 16.10 13.46 13.50
N GLY A 150 15.68 12.87 12.38
CA GLY A 150 14.67 13.44 11.48
C GLY A 150 13.23 13.08 11.87
N PHE A 151 12.30 13.66 11.15
CA PHE A 151 10.89 13.28 11.26
C PHE A 151 10.70 11.80 10.91
N GLY A 152 9.93 11.10 11.74
CA GLY A 152 9.73 9.66 11.57
C GLY A 152 10.96 8.80 11.91
N ALA A 153 11.87 9.27 12.75
CA ALA A 153 13.18 8.63 13.02
C ALA A 153 13.11 7.20 13.59
N THR A 154 11.93 6.72 13.97
CA THR A 154 11.76 5.41 14.63
C THR A 154 10.82 4.46 13.89
N PRO A 155 11.14 4.03 12.65
CA PRO A 155 10.30 3.05 11.96
C PRO A 155 10.14 1.75 12.74
N SER A 156 11.13 1.39 13.56
CA SER A 156 11.12 0.20 14.42
C SER A 156 10.04 0.22 15.51
N SER A 157 9.44 1.38 15.80
CA SER A 157 8.31 1.47 16.74
C SER A 157 6.98 1.00 16.12
N MET A 158 6.89 0.94 14.79
CA MET A 158 5.72 0.41 14.11
C MET A 158 5.75 -1.12 14.11
N THR A 159 4.97 -1.71 15.01
CA THR A 159 4.97 -3.18 15.20
C THR A 159 3.65 -3.84 14.88
N LEU A 160 2.55 -3.11 14.90
CA LEU A 160 1.20 -3.61 14.64
C LEU A 160 0.48 -2.73 13.61
N PRO A 161 -0.27 -3.34 12.69
CA PRO A 161 -1.10 -2.60 11.75
C PRO A 161 -2.16 -1.78 12.47
N ASP A 162 -2.55 -0.69 11.84
CA ASP A 162 -3.57 0.21 12.37
C ASP A 162 -4.97 -0.37 12.13
N ARG A 163 -5.54 -0.94 13.19
CA ARG A 163 -6.79 -1.69 13.12
C ARG A 163 -8.01 -0.86 12.75
N VAL A 164 -7.94 0.45 12.79
CA VAL A 164 -9.05 1.31 12.34
C VAL A 164 -9.39 1.04 10.87
N PHE A 165 -8.41 0.70 10.06
CA PHE A 165 -8.62 0.38 8.65
C PHE A 165 -9.26 -0.99 8.41
N ASP A 166 -9.14 -1.93 9.35
CA ASP A 166 -9.71 -3.27 9.24
C ASP A 166 -11.20 -3.32 9.67
N THR A 167 -11.72 -2.24 10.24
CA THR A 167 -13.10 -2.19 10.73
C THR A 167 -14.07 -2.08 9.57
N VAL A 168 -14.95 -3.06 9.43
CA VAL A 168 -16.10 -3.02 8.52
C VAL A 168 -17.12 -2.04 9.08
N LEU A 169 -17.56 -1.09 8.23
CA LEU A 169 -18.57 -0.10 8.60
C LEU A 169 -19.99 -0.65 8.47
N PRO A 170 -20.90 -0.28 9.37
CA PRO A 170 -22.34 -0.41 9.15
C PRO A 170 -22.71 0.23 7.81
N GLU A 171 -23.70 -0.33 7.11
CA GLU A 171 -24.09 0.17 5.78
C GLU A 171 -24.52 1.65 5.80
N SER A 172 -25.14 2.08 6.89
CA SER A 172 -25.57 3.48 7.09
C SER A 172 -24.42 4.48 7.23
N GLU A 173 -23.21 4.02 7.56
CA GLU A 173 -22.03 4.87 7.76
C GLU A 173 -21.08 4.86 6.54
N ARG A 174 -21.43 4.10 5.49
CA ARG A 174 -20.62 3.95 4.29
C ARG A 174 -20.82 5.11 3.34
N SER A 175 -19.71 5.56 2.74
CA SER A 175 -19.70 6.47 1.60
C SER A 175 -19.61 5.70 0.30
N THR A 176 -20.17 6.24 -0.80
CA THR A 176 -19.96 5.66 -2.14
C THR A 176 -18.51 5.82 -2.59
N ARG A 177 -18.11 5.12 -3.64
CA ARG A 177 -16.74 5.24 -4.21
C ARG A 177 -16.42 6.68 -4.61
N GLU A 178 -17.37 7.34 -5.27
CA GLU A 178 -17.24 8.72 -5.72
C GLU A 178 -17.08 9.67 -4.54
N GLN A 179 -17.87 9.48 -3.48
CA GLN A 179 -17.76 10.27 -2.25
C GLN A 179 -16.42 10.07 -1.56
N LEU A 180 -15.89 8.84 -1.50
CA LEU A 180 -14.57 8.56 -0.94
C LEU A 180 -13.47 9.31 -1.70
N PHE A 181 -13.51 9.31 -3.04
CA PHE A 181 -12.55 10.04 -3.85
C PHE A 181 -12.69 11.55 -3.71
N ASP A 182 -13.92 12.06 -3.65
CA ASP A 182 -14.20 13.50 -3.44
C ASP A 182 -13.64 13.99 -2.10
N ILE A 183 -13.86 13.23 -1.03
CA ILE A 183 -13.35 13.54 0.31
C ILE A 183 -11.82 13.60 0.33
N ALA A 184 -11.14 12.62 -0.27
CA ALA A 184 -9.69 12.64 -0.37
C ALA A 184 -9.18 13.80 -1.25
N ASN A 185 -9.91 14.14 -2.32
CA ASN A 185 -9.58 15.29 -3.14
C ASN A 185 -9.76 16.62 -2.41
N LYS A 186 -10.83 16.78 -1.63
CA LYS A 186 -11.03 17.97 -0.76
C LYS A 186 -9.89 18.13 0.25
N TYR A 187 -9.41 17.03 0.81
CA TYR A 187 -8.22 17.06 1.67
C TYR A 187 -7.00 17.62 0.92
N PHE A 188 -6.70 17.12 -0.28
CA PHE A 188 -5.62 17.64 -1.11
C PHE A 188 -5.83 19.10 -1.53
N ASP A 189 -7.08 19.53 -1.74
CA ASP A 189 -7.39 20.94 -2.00
C ASP A 189 -7.13 21.82 -0.78
N ALA A 190 -7.42 21.35 0.42
CA ALA A 190 -7.09 22.05 1.65
C ALA A 190 -5.56 22.17 1.85
N VAL A 191 -4.81 21.09 1.59
CA VAL A 191 -3.34 21.13 1.58
C VAL A 191 -2.80 22.12 0.56
N SER A 192 -3.47 22.22 -0.60
CA SER A 192 -3.10 23.16 -1.68
C SER A 192 -3.61 24.58 -1.47
N HIS A 193 -4.22 24.91 -0.35
CA HIS A 193 -4.89 26.19 -0.08
C HIS A 193 -5.97 26.60 -1.11
N ARG A 194 -6.52 25.64 -1.86
CA ARG A 194 -7.63 25.89 -2.81
C ARG A 194 -8.96 26.02 -2.12
N ILE A 195 -9.13 25.33 -0.99
CA ILE A 195 -10.28 25.43 -0.09
C ILE A 195 -9.79 25.59 1.35
N GLY A 196 -10.63 26.15 2.19
CA GLY A 196 -10.34 26.22 3.62
C GLY A 196 -10.36 24.83 4.28
N TYR A 197 -9.51 24.63 5.27
CA TYR A 197 -9.51 23.39 6.07
C TYR A 197 -10.89 23.07 6.68
N ARG A 198 -11.76 24.05 6.84
CA ARG A 198 -13.13 23.91 7.37
C ARG A 198 -14.08 23.25 6.37
N GLU A 199 -13.74 23.23 5.11
CA GLU A 199 -14.55 22.59 4.05
C GLU A 199 -14.27 21.08 3.93
N VAL A 200 -13.20 20.60 4.55
CA VAL A 200 -12.92 19.18 4.66
C VAL A 200 -13.78 18.57 5.76
N PRO A 201 -14.50 17.48 5.48
CA PRO A 201 -15.35 16.84 6.47
C PRO A 201 -14.50 16.07 7.49
N TRP A 202 -14.15 16.72 8.59
CA TRP A 202 -13.36 16.12 9.67
C TRP A 202 -14.25 15.43 10.70
N HIS A 203 -13.95 14.16 11.00
CA HIS A 203 -14.56 13.48 12.13
C HIS A 203 -14.04 14.08 13.45
N PRO A 204 -14.87 14.25 14.50
CA PRO A 204 -14.42 14.81 15.79
C PRO A 204 -13.24 14.06 16.42
N GLU A 205 -13.16 12.75 16.21
CA GLU A 205 -12.09 11.88 16.70
C GLU A 205 -10.99 11.65 15.64
N CYS A 206 -10.87 12.53 14.64
CA CYS A 206 -9.88 12.36 13.59
C CYS A 206 -8.47 12.29 14.15
N GLN A 207 -7.73 11.28 13.72
CA GLN A 207 -6.29 11.10 14.02
C GLN A 207 -5.48 11.16 12.74
N ARG A 208 -4.24 11.61 12.84
CA ARG A 208 -3.31 11.64 11.73
C ARG A 208 -1.95 11.09 12.15
N ILE A 209 -1.46 10.14 11.38
CA ILE A 209 -0.15 9.51 11.54
C ILE A 209 0.65 9.77 10.26
N GLU A 210 1.86 10.24 10.40
CA GLU A 210 2.81 10.45 9.31
C GLU A 210 4.11 9.75 9.65
N LEU A 211 4.54 8.80 8.83
CA LEU A 211 5.76 8.02 9.07
C LEU A 211 5.83 7.52 10.52
N GLY A 212 4.75 6.91 11.01
CA GLY A 212 4.66 6.36 12.37
C GLY A 212 4.55 7.39 13.50
N VAL A 213 4.55 8.69 13.20
CA VAL A 213 4.42 9.76 14.18
C VAL A 213 2.98 10.27 14.21
N PHE A 214 2.35 10.28 15.39
CA PHE A 214 1.07 10.95 15.56
C PHE A 214 1.27 12.45 15.45
N THR A 215 0.75 13.06 14.42
CA THR A 215 0.80 14.52 14.21
C THR A 215 -0.45 15.23 14.71
N VAL A 216 -1.57 14.50 14.82
CA VAL A 216 -2.84 15.02 15.34
C VAL A 216 -3.48 13.98 16.25
N ASN A 217 -4.09 14.43 17.35
CA ASN A 217 -4.81 13.60 18.31
C ASN A 217 -4.02 12.35 18.73
N ALA A 218 -2.76 12.54 19.06
CA ALA A 218 -2.03 11.51 19.78
C ALA A 218 -2.81 11.15 21.06
N PRO A 219 -2.72 9.91 21.59
CA PRO A 219 -3.47 9.49 22.76
C PRO A 219 -3.33 10.39 24.00
N ARG A 220 -2.46 11.40 23.95
CA ARG A 220 -2.14 12.33 25.05
C ARG A 220 -2.14 13.80 24.66
N THR A 221 -2.48 14.16 23.43
CA THR A 221 -2.51 15.55 22.97
C THR A 221 -3.88 15.87 22.39
N ALA A 222 -4.55 16.88 22.97
CA ALA A 222 -5.77 17.43 22.39
C ALA A 222 -5.44 18.15 21.07
N GLY A 223 -6.24 17.95 20.06
CA GLY A 223 -6.12 18.61 18.76
C GLY A 223 -7.21 18.13 17.82
N SER A 224 -7.29 18.72 16.65
CA SER A 224 -8.16 18.26 15.59
C SER A 224 -7.42 18.24 14.26
N CYS A 225 -7.74 17.30 13.40
CA CYS A 225 -7.13 17.27 12.07
C CYS A 225 -7.28 18.61 11.33
N GLY A 226 -8.44 19.25 11.43
CA GLY A 226 -8.66 20.58 10.84
C GLY A 226 -7.85 21.70 11.47
N GLY A 227 -7.60 21.65 12.79
CA GLY A 227 -6.81 22.65 13.50
C GLY A 227 -5.34 22.64 13.10
N GLU A 228 -4.74 21.46 12.93
CA GLU A 228 -3.35 21.33 12.51
C GLU A 228 -3.12 21.85 11.08
N PHE A 229 -4.08 21.68 10.19
CA PHE A 229 -4.03 22.22 8.83
C PHE A 229 -3.94 23.75 8.80
N GLN A 230 -4.57 24.41 9.77
CA GLN A 230 -4.52 25.86 9.85
C GLN A 230 -3.12 26.40 10.16
N ILE A 231 -2.31 25.61 10.88
CA ILE A 231 -1.06 26.07 11.46
C ILE A 231 0.16 25.69 10.60
N ARG A 232 0.09 24.57 9.87
CA ARG A 232 1.28 23.91 9.32
C ARG A 232 1.27 23.59 7.83
N SER A 233 0.32 24.07 7.05
CA SER A 233 0.40 23.80 5.61
C SER A 233 1.62 24.56 5.03
N VAL A 234 2.73 23.83 4.96
CA VAL A 234 3.96 24.27 4.28
C VAL A 234 3.92 23.96 2.78
N TRP A 235 2.92 23.22 2.33
CA TRP A 235 2.75 22.79 0.96
C TRP A 235 1.76 23.71 0.25
N TRP A 236 2.12 24.16 -0.92
CA TRP A 236 1.31 25.10 -1.70
C TRP A 236 0.52 24.43 -2.79
N ASN A 237 0.92 23.22 -3.19
CA ASN A 237 0.22 22.50 -4.20
C ASN A 237 0.39 20.98 -4.05
N VAL A 238 -0.68 20.24 -4.35
CA VAL A 238 -0.65 18.79 -4.53
C VAL A 238 -0.92 18.49 -5.98
N GLU A 239 0.12 18.09 -6.70
CA GLU A 239 0.08 17.76 -8.12
C GLU A 239 0.04 16.27 -8.35
N ASN A 240 -0.23 15.84 -9.59
CA ASN A 240 -0.26 14.44 -9.98
C ASN A 240 -1.09 13.57 -9.03
N ARG A 241 -2.30 14.05 -8.66
CA ARG A 241 -3.21 13.35 -7.75
C ARG A 241 -3.73 12.07 -8.41
N ARG A 242 -3.67 10.98 -7.69
CA ARG A 242 -4.13 9.66 -8.11
C ARG A 242 -4.93 9.03 -7.00
N PHE A 243 -6.04 8.38 -7.35
CA PHE A 243 -6.97 7.78 -6.41
C PHE A 243 -7.06 6.29 -6.75
N TYR A 244 -6.41 5.45 -5.96
CA TYR A 244 -6.17 4.06 -6.30
C TYR A 244 -7.20 3.09 -5.73
N ILE A 245 -7.61 3.32 -4.49
CA ILE A 245 -8.52 2.44 -3.75
C ILE A 245 -9.70 3.24 -3.23
N ALA A 246 -10.90 2.67 -3.40
CA ALA A 246 -12.10 3.07 -2.70
C ALA A 246 -12.82 1.81 -2.21
N ASP A 247 -12.49 1.39 -0.99
CA ASP A 247 -13.10 0.26 -0.31
C ASP A 247 -14.31 0.74 0.50
N VAL A 248 -15.48 0.64 -0.10
CA VAL A 248 -16.75 1.11 0.48
C VAL A 248 -17.08 0.38 1.78
N GLU A 249 -16.80 -0.92 1.84
CA GLU A 249 -17.13 -1.75 3.01
C GLU A 249 -16.35 -1.31 4.25
N HIS A 250 -15.07 -0.97 4.07
CA HIS A 250 -14.21 -0.51 5.15
C HIS A 250 -14.13 1.02 5.24
N GLY A 251 -14.78 1.76 4.33
CA GLY A 251 -14.67 3.21 4.27
C GLY A 251 -13.22 3.68 4.07
N VAL A 252 -12.46 2.98 3.23
CA VAL A 252 -11.05 3.29 3.02
C VAL A 252 -10.84 3.86 1.62
N VAL A 253 -10.13 4.98 1.55
CA VAL A 253 -9.63 5.54 0.29
C VAL A 253 -8.12 5.69 0.37
N ILE A 254 -7.41 5.28 -0.70
CA ILE A 254 -5.97 5.52 -0.84
C ILE A 254 -5.77 6.47 -2.01
N ALA A 255 -5.08 7.57 -1.71
CA ALA A 255 -4.72 8.57 -2.70
C ALA A 255 -3.22 8.89 -2.65
N ALA A 256 -2.67 9.25 -3.78
CA ALA A 256 -1.28 9.66 -3.91
C ALA A 256 -1.17 11.01 -4.62
N GLY A 257 -0.07 11.71 -4.39
CA GLY A 257 0.24 12.97 -5.04
C GLY A 257 1.68 13.39 -4.84
N ASN A 258 2.06 14.44 -5.56
CA ASN A 258 3.31 15.13 -5.34
C ASN A 258 3.02 16.41 -4.55
N PHE A 259 3.55 16.48 -3.34
CA PHE A 259 3.46 17.66 -2.50
C PHE A 259 4.58 18.60 -2.91
N MET A 260 4.20 19.69 -3.58
CA MET A 260 5.13 20.67 -4.15
C MET A 260 5.43 21.76 -3.14
N ALA A 261 6.69 21.93 -2.79
CA ALA A 261 7.12 22.99 -1.89
C ALA A 261 6.89 24.37 -2.52
N PRO A 262 6.60 25.39 -1.69
CA PRO A 262 6.58 26.77 -2.16
C PRO A 262 7.92 27.19 -2.75
N LYS A 263 7.89 28.02 -3.79
CA LYS A 263 9.11 28.52 -4.45
C LYS A 263 10.01 29.31 -3.49
N GLU A 264 9.40 29.90 -2.45
CA GLU A 264 10.09 30.65 -1.39
C GLU A 264 10.90 29.76 -0.44
N PHE A 265 10.63 28.44 -0.45
CA PHE A 265 11.36 27.46 0.35
C PHE A 265 12.07 26.45 -0.56
N PRO A 266 13.07 26.86 -1.32
CA PRO A 266 13.74 26.02 -2.33
C PRO A 266 14.47 24.80 -1.73
N THR A 267 14.67 24.75 -0.43
CA THR A 267 15.26 23.61 0.29
C THR A 267 14.26 22.47 0.53
N ASN A 268 12.96 22.73 0.39
CA ASN A 268 11.93 21.70 0.50
C ASN A 268 11.77 21.02 -0.85
N ASN A 269 12.39 19.86 -1.02
CA ASN A 269 12.20 19.03 -2.21
C ASN A 269 10.75 18.55 -2.32
N PRO A 270 10.21 18.48 -3.54
CA PRO A 270 8.92 17.84 -3.76
C PRO A 270 8.87 16.45 -3.13
N SER A 271 7.75 16.11 -2.50
CA SER A 271 7.57 14.80 -1.88
C SER A 271 6.58 13.96 -2.64
N VAL A 272 6.92 12.71 -2.94
CA VAL A 272 5.95 11.69 -3.34
C VAL A 272 5.26 11.21 -2.07
N VAL A 273 3.94 11.28 -2.05
CA VAL A 273 3.11 10.94 -0.89
C VAL A 273 2.07 9.92 -1.30
N MET A 274 1.83 8.96 -0.43
CA MET A 274 0.68 8.06 -0.49
C MET A 274 -0.01 8.06 0.87
N GLU A 275 -1.30 8.40 0.86
CA GLU A 275 -2.10 8.55 2.07
C GLU A 275 -3.30 7.61 2.05
N ALA A 276 -3.50 6.93 3.18
CA ALA A 276 -4.68 6.13 3.47
C ALA A 276 -5.61 6.95 4.38
N PHE A 277 -6.87 7.06 3.97
CA PHE A 277 -7.92 7.72 4.73
C PHE A 277 -8.95 6.69 5.16
N LYS A 278 -9.30 6.69 6.44
CA LYS A 278 -10.52 6.08 6.95
C LYS A 278 -11.62 7.12 6.95
N VAL A 279 -12.69 6.86 6.22
CA VAL A 279 -13.88 7.70 6.15
C VAL A 279 -15.04 6.96 6.80
N GLN A 280 -15.70 7.61 7.73
CA GLN A 280 -16.89 7.11 8.44
C GLN A 280 -17.93 8.23 8.50
N ASP A 281 -19.19 7.96 8.23
CA ASP A 281 -20.27 8.97 8.17
C ASP A 281 -19.94 10.15 7.24
N GLY A 282 -19.23 9.89 6.13
CA GLY A 282 -18.82 10.93 5.21
C GLY A 282 -17.69 11.84 5.73
N MET A 283 -17.05 11.51 6.85
CA MET A 283 -16.01 12.32 7.50
C MET A 283 -14.69 11.55 7.61
N ILE A 284 -13.57 12.27 7.50
CA ILE A 284 -12.23 11.70 7.66
C ILE A 284 -11.98 11.42 9.15
N ARG A 285 -11.93 10.15 9.53
CA ARG A 285 -11.69 9.69 10.89
C ARG A 285 -10.21 9.39 11.17
N HIS A 286 -9.47 8.94 10.16
CA HIS A 286 -8.07 8.60 10.33
C HIS A 286 -7.30 8.82 9.04
N ILE A 287 -6.05 9.28 9.17
CA ILE A 287 -5.12 9.47 8.05
C ILE A 287 -3.81 8.79 8.41
N HIS A 288 -3.28 8.00 7.49
CA HIS A 288 -1.96 7.42 7.60
C HIS A 288 -1.16 7.72 6.34
N ALA A 289 -0.15 8.56 6.47
CA ALA A 289 0.67 9.03 5.35
C ALA A 289 2.06 8.41 5.37
N PHE A 290 2.49 7.95 4.20
CA PHE A 290 3.87 7.62 3.88
C PHE A 290 4.36 8.53 2.77
N PHE A 291 5.56 9.06 2.92
CA PHE A 291 6.12 9.97 1.92
C PHE A 291 7.63 9.95 1.90
N ARG A 292 8.18 10.41 0.79
CA ARG A 292 9.60 10.67 0.62
C ARG A 292 9.79 11.95 -0.20
N GLY A 293 10.64 12.84 0.28
CA GLY A 293 11.18 13.92 -0.55
C GLY A 293 12.12 13.33 -1.60
N ASN A 294 11.83 13.51 -2.88
CA ASN A 294 12.58 12.91 -3.98
C ASN A 294 13.20 13.93 -4.94
N GLY A 295 12.87 15.21 -4.79
CA GLY A 295 13.28 16.25 -5.73
C GLY A 295 12.68 16.13 -7.13
N GLN A 296 11.81 15.14 -7.38
CA GLN A 296 11.15 14.93 -8.67
C GLN A 296 9.80 15.65 -8.69
N PRO A 297 9.50 16.41 -9.75
CA PRO A 297 8.24 17.16 -9.85
C PRO A 297 7.05 16.27 -10.22
N ASN A 298 7.26 15.00 -10.53
CA ASN A 298 6.21 14.06 -10.90
C ASN A 298 6.47 12.67 -10.31
N SER A 299 5.45 11.84 -10.34
CA SER A 299 5.50 10.47 -9.81
C SER A 299 5.92 9.43 -10.84
N GLY A 300 6.12 9.83 -12.09
CA GLY A 300 6.23 8.90 -13.21
C GLY A 300 4.89 8.32 -13.69
N TRP A 301 3.76 8.70 -13.10
CA TRP A 301 2.41 8.22 -13.42
C TRP A 301 1.50 9.38 -13.84
N GLY A 302 0.40 9.05 -14.55
CA GLY A 302 -0.64 10.02 -14.88
C GLY A 302 -1.40 10.55 -13.66
N SER A 303 -2.42 11.38 -13.88
CA SER A 303 -3.29 11.95 -12.85
C SER A 303 -4.72 11.45 -13.03
N GLY A 304 -5.48 11.37 -11.94
CA GLY A 304 -6.89 11.03 -11.95
C GLY A 304 -7.21 9.65 -11.35
N PRO A 305 -8.51 9.29 -11.30
CA PRO A 305 -8.95 8.00 -10.79
C PRO A 305 -8.40 6.84 -11.63
N GLY A 306 -7.69 5.91 -11.00
CA GLY A 306 -7.15 4.71 -11.66
C GLY A 306 -5.92 4.95 -12.55
N ALA A 307 -5.29 6.14 -12.49
CA ALA A 307 -4.07 6.45 -13.23
C ALA A 307 -2.84 5.74 -12.65
#